data_176eff07bbdfe61ef19eafa8d2ee43e6
#
_entry.id   176eff07bbdfe61ef19eafa8d2ee43e6
#
_cell.length_a   1.000
_cell.length_b   1.000
_cell.length_c   1.000
_cell.angle_alpha   90.00
_cell.angle_beta   90.00
_cell.angle_gamma   90.00
#
_symmetry.space_group_name_H-M   'P 1'
#
loop_
_entity.id
_entity.type
_entity.pdbx_description
1 polymer ?
#
loop_
_entity_poly.entity_id
_entity_poly.type
_entity_poly.pdbx_seq_one_letter_code
_entity_poly.pdbx_strand_id
1 'polypeptide(L)'
;MGIVSCLGNTLDAVAAALREGRSGLSAVSAWHALGLASQVAGVACVADEAPFPRKFERFMGDTARLACHAARKAVEDAALDPALLQSPRVGAVVGSGSGALSAYDAALAISRSRGVDRVPPYVVPQAMSSTVSANLAQLFGIGGISYSPSSACTTSALAIGQAAHWIRSGQQDIVLAGGAEELHDNYALLFDAMGALSRASADTPHLASRPYDTARDGFVLASGAGVLVLESLTHARARGARIYAEVIGFGQSTDSSSMVSPQAASIARAIRDTLRHTEAPPDYINTHGPSTPSGDLEELRALKAVFGPNTPAFSSTKGLTGHPPGAAGAHEAIYTLLMMRDGFIAGCPNIVTLESEATAMPLVRRSRPADLRTTMSISFGFGGSCAGLMFGADPGDFYS
;
A
#
# COMPACT_ATOMS: atom_id res chain seq x y z
N MET A 1 7.07 6.86 -9.89
CA MET A 1 6.61 6.26 -8.61
C MET A 1 7.31 6.91 -7.44
N GLY A 2 6.66 7.03 -6.28
CA GLY A 2 7.28 7.55 -5.05
C GLY A 2 6.79 6.80 -3.84
N ILE A 3 7.69 6.58 -2.89
CA ILE A 3 7.44 5.76 -1.71
C ILE A 3 8.11 6.36 -0.47
N VAL A 4 7.43 6.20 0.65
CA VAL A 4 7.93 6.39 2.02
C VAL A 4 7.53 5.16 2.80
N SER A 5 8.50 4.40 3.29
CA SER A 5 8.25 3.12 3.97
C SER A 5 9.31 2.81 5.02
N CYS A 6 9.06 1.81 5.85
CA CYS A 6 10.06 1.30 6.79
C CYS A 6 11.28 0.65 6.11
N LEU A 7 11.20 0.31 4.82
CA LEU A 7 12.36 -0.18 4.04
C LEU A 7 13.22 0.95 3.48
N GLY A 8 12.73 2.18 3.49
CA GLY A 8 13.40 3.37 2.96
C GLY A 8 12.46 4.24 2.14
N ASN A 9 13.01 5.39 1.68
CA ASN A 9 12.25 6.43 0.99
C ASN A 9 12.70 6.64 -0.46
N THR A 10 13.54 5.76 -1.01
CA THR A 10 13.93 5.76 -2.43
C THR A 10 13.61 4.41 -3.05
N LEU A 11 13.29 4.39 -4.33
CA LEU A 11 12.96 3.16 -5.06
C LEU A 11 14.10 2.14 -4.99
N ASP A 12 15.35 2.59 -5.10
CA ASP A 12 16.51 1.70 -5.09
C ASP A 12 16.82 1.14 -3.69
N ALA A 13 16.66 1.94 -2.61
CA ALA A 13 16.80 1.45 -1.25
C ALA A 13 15.75 0.37 -0.92
N VAL A 14 14.51 0.60 -1.36
CA VAL A 14 13.41 -0.36 -1.20
C VAL A 14 13.66 -1.63 -2.02
N ALA A 15 14.06 -1.51 -3.28
CA ALA A 15 14.39 -2.67 -4.13
C ALA A 15 15.53 -3.50 -3.54
N ALA A 16 16.59 -2.85 -3.03
CA ALA A 16 17.70 -3.53 -2.36
C ALA A 16 17.23 -4.28 -1.11
N ALA A 17 16.43 -3.63 -0.25
CA ALA A 17 15.89 -4.26 0.97
C ALA A 17 15.03 -5.49 0.65
N LEU A 18 14.16 -5.40 -0.36
CA LEU A 18 13.33 -6.53 -0.82
C LEU A 18 14.18 -7.68 -1.38
N ARG A 19 15.20 -7.37 -2.18
CA ARG A 19 16.11 -8.36 -2.77
C ARG A 19 16.94 -9.08 -1.71
N GLU A 20 17.43 -8.34 -0.72
CA GLU A 20 18.22 -8.87 0.40
C GLU A 20 17.37 -9.58 1.46
N GLY A 21 16.05 -9.41 1.43
CA GLY A 21 15.15 -9.90 2.49
C GLY A 21 15.35 -9.16 3.81
N ARG A 22 15.71 -7.87 3.75
CA ARG A 22 15.97 -7.05 4.93
C ARG A 22 14.67 -6.49 5.48
N SER A 23 14.37 -6.82 6.75
CA SER A 23 13.18 -6.35 7.46
C SER A 23 13.31 -4.88 7.85
N GLY A 24 12.20 -4.12 7.71
CA GLY A 24 12.04 -2.76 8.22
C GLY A 24 11.29 -2.70 9.56
N LEU A 25 11.03 -3.84 10.18
CA LEU A 25 10.30 -3.88 11.45
C LEU A 25 11.21 -3.55 12.63
N SER A 26 10.69 -2.79 13.58
CA SER A 26 11.41 -2.35 14.78
C SER A 26 10.51 -2.38 16.01
N ALA A 27 11.14 -2.44 17.18
CA ALA A 27 10.45 -2.32 18.46
C ALA A 27 9.96 -0.88 18.67
N VAL A 28 8.76 -0.73 19.23
CA VAL A 28 8.14 0.55 19.59
C VAL A 28 8.04 0.64 21.11
N SER A 29 9.04 1.23 21.76
CA SER A 29 9.12 1.30 23.23
C SER A 29 7.94 2.03 23.88
N ALA A 30 7.34 2.99 23.20
CA ALA A 30 6.15 3.71 23.67
C ALA A 30 4.95 2.77 23.89
N TRP A 31 4.79 1.75 23.06
CA TRP A 31 3.67 0.81 23.16
C TRP A 31 3.76 -0.09 24.41
N HIS A 32 4.96 -0.43 24.81
CA HIS A 32 5.19 -1.13 26.10
C HIS A 32 4.69 -0.27 27.28
N ALA A 33 5.04 1.02 27.28
CA ALA A 33 4.62 1.95 28.34
C ALA A 33 3.09 2.17 28.36
N LEU A 34 2.42 2.02 27.22
CA LEU A 34 0.96 2.08 27.09
C LEU A 34 0.26 0.75 27.48
N GLY A 35 1.01 -0.31 27.74
CA GLY A 35 0.48 -1.63 28.06
C GLY A 35 -0.08 -2.41 26.90
N LEU A 36 0.31 -2.05 25.65
CA LEU A 36 -0.09 -2.81 24.45
C LEU A 36 0.62 -4.18 24.45
N ALA A 37 -0.10 -5.21 24.05
CA ALA A 37 0.48 -6.55 23.89
C ALA A 37 1.41 -6.62 22.66
N SER A 38 1.09 -5.90 21.60
CA SER A 38 1.96 -5.74 20.43
C SER A 38 2.99 -4.63 20.68
N GLN A 39 4.25 -4.90 20.39
CA GLN A 39 5.36 -3.97 20.62
C GLN A 39 6.26 -3.76 19.39
N VAL A 40 5.81 -4.19 18.22
CA VAL A 40 6.59 -4.14 16.97
C VAL A 40 5.79 -3.43 15.88
N ALA A 41 6.46 -2.55 15.14
CA ALA A 41 5.86 -1.88 14.00
C ALA A 41 6.84 -1.67 12.84
N GLY A 42 6.30 -1.41 11.65
CA GLY A 42 7.05 -0.90 10.50
C GLY A 42 6.97 0.63 10.46
N VAL A 43 7.99 1.32 10.97
CA VAL A 43 7.99 2.78 11.12
C VAL A 43 8.60 3.45 9.90
N ALA A 44 7.80 4.19 9.14
CA ALA A 44 8.30 5.07 8.09
C ALA A 44 8.76 6.41 8.69
N CYS A 45 9.92 6.91 8.26
CA CYS A 45 10.51 8.13 8.78
C CYS A 45 10.74 9.14 7.64
N VAL A 46 10.33 10.39 7.85
CA VAL A 46 10.54 11.52 6.92
C VAL A 46 11.33 12.67 7.55
N ALA A 47 12.01 12.42 8.67
CA ALA A 47 12.75 13.43 9.40
C ALA A 47 13.88 14.08 8.57
N ASP A 48 14.51 13.30 7.69
CA ASP A 48 15.61 13.74 6.82
C ASP A 48 15.12 14.28 5.46
N GLU A 49 13.81 14.29 5.24
CA GLU A 49 13.24 14.79 4.00
C GLU A 49 13.14 16.32 4.01
N ALA A 50 13.30 16.95 2.84
CA ALA A 50 13.16 18.39 2.71
C ALA A 50 11.76 18.86 3.14
N PRO A 51 11.64 19.83 4.05
CA PRO A 51 10.36 20.29 4.57
C PRO A 51 9.50 20.95 3.48
N PHE A 52 8.21 21.02 3.74
CA PHE A 52 7.30 21.78 2.89
C PHE A 52 7.24 23.24 3.32
N PRO A 53 6.92 24.17 2.39
CA PRO A 53 6.67 25.56 2.76
C PRO A 53 5.57 25.64 3.85
N ARG A 54 5.81 26.46 4.89
CA ARG A 54 4.92 26.59 6.06
C ARG A 54 3.45 26.86 5.71
N LYS A 55 3.20 27.54 4.59
CA LYS A 55 1.84 27.83 4.09
C LYS A 55 1.04 26.57 3.75
N PHE A 56 1.71 25.46 3.39
CA PHE A 56 1.10 24.15 3.14
C PHE A 56 1.17 23.26 4.36
N GLU A 57 2.35 23.18 5.00
CA GLU A 57 2.62 22.25 6.10
C GLU A 57 1.65 22.41 7.27
N ARG A 58 1.18 23.64 7.56
CA ARG A 58 0.18 23.92 8.60
C ARG A 58 -1.16 23.20 8.42
N PHE A 59 -1.46 22.69 7.23
CA PHE A 59 -2.68 21.93 6.92
C PHE A 59 -2.45 20.42 6.88
N MET A 60 -1.22 19.94 7.02
CA MET A 60 -0.85 18.54 6.95
C MET A 60 -0.91 17.89 8.33
N GLY A 61 -1.74 16.84 8.48
CA GLY A 61 -1.54 15.82 9.50
C GLY A 61 -0.43 14.87 9.06
N ASP A 62 -0.03 13.93 9.91
CA ASP A 62 1.09 13.02 9.61
C ASP A 62 0.83 12.15 8.38
N THR A 63 -0.40 11.64 8.23
CA THR A 63 -0.81 10.88 7.03
C THR A 63 -0.63 11.69 5.74
N ALA A 64 -1.09 12.95 5.74
CA ALA A 64 -0.95 13.83 4.58
C ALA A 64 0.51 14.20 4.31
N ARG A 65 1.33 14.37 5.35
CA ARG A 65 2.76 14.63 5.24
C ARG A 65 3.49 13.48 4.55
N LEU A 66 3.24 12.23 4.98
CA LEU A 66 3.78 11.02 4.33
C LEU A 66 3.39 10.95 2.84
N ALA A 67 2.10 11.18 2.55
CA ALA A 67 1.60 11.19 1.17
C ALA A 67 2.25 12.27 0.31
N CYS A 68 2.41 13.50 0.83
CA CYS A 68 3.04 14.60 0.12
C CYS A 68 4.51 14.30 -0.21
N HIS A 69 5.26 13.66 0.70
CA HIS A 69 6.64 13.23 0.42
C HIS A 69 6.68 12.15 -0.66
N ALA A 70 5.81 11.14 -0.59
CA ALA A 70 5.72 10.11 -1.62
C ALA A 70 5.31 10.72 -2.98
N ALA A 71 4.32 11.61 -3.00
CA ALA A 71 3.87 12.25 -4.23
C ALA A 71 4.94 13.15 -4.86
N ARG A 72 5.72 13.91 -4.06
CA ARG A 72 6.84 14.70 -4.55
C ARG A 72 7.85 13.81 -5.29
N LYS A 73 8.25 12.71 -4.68
CA LYS A 73 9.14 11.72 -5.31
C LYS A 73 8.53 11.10 -6.57
N ALA A 74 7.22 10.84 -6.57
CA ALA A 74 6.54 10.29 -7.75
C ALA A 74 6.53 11.29 -8.92
N VAL A 75 6.29 12.58 -8.66
CA VAL A 75 6.32 13.65 -9.66
C VAL A 75 7.73 13.83 -10.22
N GLU A 76 8.75 13.83 -9.35
CA GLU A 76 10.17 13.90 -9.72
C GLU A 76 10.59 12.69 -10.56
N ASP A 77 10.27 11.47 -10.14
CA ASP A 77 10.57 10.23 -10.87
C ASP A 77 9.88 10.15 -12.23
N ALA A 78 8.67 10.70 -12.34
CA ALA A 78 7.93 10.79 -13.59
C ALA A 78 8.38 11.96 -14.48
N ALA A 79 9.29 12.81 -14.02
CA ALA A 79 9.73 14.03 -14.71
C ALA A 79 8.53 14.89 -15.20
N LEU A 80 7.52 15.06 -14.34
CA LEU A 80 6.35 15.87 -14.69
C LEU A 80 6.68 17.36 -14.53
N ASP A 81 6.36 18.14 -15.57
CA ASP A 81 6.42 19.60 -15.48
C ASP A 81 5.38 20.11 -14.44
N PRO A 82 5.78 20.94 -13.47
CA PRO A 82 4.85 21.54 -12.52
C PRO A 82 3.69 22.30 -13.17
N ALA A 83 3.87 22.90 -14.34
CA ALA A 83 2.81 23.58 -15.08
C ALA A 83 1.74 22.59 -15.57
N LEU A 84 2.14 21.37 -15.94
CA LEU A 84 1.23 20.32 -16.37
C LEU A 84 0.28 19.87 -15.25
N LEU A 85 0.75 19.85 -14.00
CA LEU A 85 -0.05 19.46 -12.84
C LEU A 85 -1.30 20.35 -12.62
N GLN A 86 -1.26 21.60 -13.09
CA GLN A 86 -2.38 22.54 -12.98
C GLN A 86 -3.47 22.33 -14.02
N SER A 87 -3.27 21.43 -14.98
CA SER A 87 -4.25 21.09 -15.99
C SER A 87 -5.50 20.46 -15.37
N PRO A 88 -6.73 20.79 -15.85
CA PRO A 88 -7.95 20.10 -15.43
C PRO A 88 -7.98 18.62 -15.84
N ARG A 89 -7.00 18.19 -16.64
CA ARG A 89 -6.79 16.80 -17.07
C ARG A 89 -5.86 16.01 -16.15
N VAL A 90 -5.37 16.63 -15.05
CA VAL A 90 -4.49 15.98 -14.06
C VAL A 90 -5.19 15.90 -12.71
N GLY A 91 -5.37 14.69 -12.20
CA GLY A 91 -6.09 14.41 -10.95
C GLY A 91 -5.24 13.81 -9.85
N ALA A 92 -5.84 13.67 -8.65
CA ALA A 92 -5.29 12.95 -7.50
C ALA A 92 -6.35 12.07 -6.84
N VAL A 93 -6.06 10.78 -6.75
CA VAL A 93 -6.88 9.78 -6.05
C VAL A 93 -5.98 9.06 -5.04
N VAL A 94 -5.83 9.66 -3.86
CA VAL A 94 -4.92 9.15 -2.81
C VAL A 94 -5.65 9.13 -1.48
N GLY A 95 -5.78 7.94 -0.89
CA GLY A 95 -6.59 7.71 0.29
C GLY A 95 -5.81 7.32 1.54
N SER A 96 -6.55 7.04 2.61
CA SER A 96 -6.04 6.49 3.87
C SER A 96 -7.07 5.56 4.48
N GLY A 97 -6.61 4.55 5.21
CA GLY A 97 -7.48 3.63 5.95
C GLY A 97 -8.06 4.25 7.22
N SER A 98 -7.25 4.99 7.98
CA SER A 98 -7.61 5.58 9.28
C SER A 98 -7.80 7.09 9.26
N GLY A 99 -7.36 7.78 8.21
CA GLY A 99 -7.34 9.24 8.16
C GLY A 99 -6.14 9.84 8.90
N ALA A 100 -6.36 10.85 9.73
CA ALA A 100 -5.32 11.56 10.50
C ALA A 100 -5.67 11.54 12.00
N LEU A 101 -5.43 10.42 12.65
CA LEU A 101 -5.71 10.21 14.06
C LEU A 101 -4.86 11.11 14.96
N SER A 102 -3.58 11.33 14.61
CA SER A 102 -2.66 12.20 15.34
C SER A 102 -3.20 13.63 15.46
N ALA A 103 -3.71 14.20 14.38
CA ALA A 103 -4.27 15.55 14.38
C ALA A 103 -5.54 15.66 15.25
N TYR A 104 -6.40 14.63 15.19
CA TYR A 104 -7.61 14.58 15.99
C TYR A 104 -7.32 14.41 17.48
N ASP A 105 -6.42 13.49 17.84
CA ASP A 105 -6.04 13.23 19.23
C ASP A 105 -5.36 14.45 19.87
N ALA A 106 -4.41 15.08 19.16
CA ALA A 106 -3.78 16.31 19.60
C ALA A 106 -4.77 17.44 19.87
N ALA A 107 -5.78 17.61 18.99
CA ALA A 107 -6.83 18.60 19.18
C ALA A 107 -7.68 18.33 20.43
N LEU A 108 -8.07 17.08 20.66
CA LEU A 108 -8.80 16.66 21.86
C LEU A 108 -7.98 16.87 23.13
N ALA A 109 -6.70 16.54 23.12
CA ALA A 109 -5.80 16.73 24.26
C ALA A 109 -5.68 18.23 24.62
N ILE A 110 -5.51 19.10 23.62
CA ILE A 110 -5.49 20.57 23.83
C ILE A 110 -6.82 21.06 24.38
N SER A 111 -7.93 20.64 23.78
CA SER A 111 -9.28 21.07 24.23
C SER A 111 -9.56 20.67 25.68
N ARG A 112 -9.20 19.45 26.07
CA ARG A 112 -9.40 18.93 27.44
C ARG A 112 -8.50 19.61 28.47
N SER A 113 -7.25 19.94 28.10
CA SER A 113 -6.27 20.50 29.04
C SER A 113 -6.26 22.04 29.12
N ARG A 114 -6.63 22.72 28.01
CA ARG A 114 -6.45 24.18 27.86
C ARG A 114 -7.71 24.91 27.39
N GLY A 115 -8.77 24.19 27.05
CA GLY A 115 -10.02 24.76 26.51
C GLY A 115 -10.04 24.81 24.97
N VAL A 116 -11.26 24.89 24.41
CA VAL A 116 -11.50 24.84 22.96
C VAL A 116 -10.86 26.02 22.22
N ASP A 117 -10.77 27.18 22.85
CA ASP A 117 -10.17 28.40 22.26
C ASP A 117 -8.66 28.27 21.98
N ARG A 118 -8.02 27.23 22.52
CA ARG A 118 -6.59 26.92 22.30
C ARG A 118 -6.35 25.91 21.21
N VAL A 119 -7.39 25.29 20.68
CA VAL A 119 -7.29 24.34 19.56
C VAL A 119 -6.88 25.13 18.29
N PRO A 120 -5.83 24.71 17.56
CA PRO A 120 -5.40 25.41 16.36
C PRO A 120 -6.50 25.47 15.29
N PRO A 121 -6.65 26.58 14.55
CA PRO A 121 -7.74 26.76 13.59
C PRO A 121 -7.60 25.86 12.33
N TYR A 122 -6.47 25.17 12.18
CA TYR A 122 -6.16 24.34 11.00
C TYR A 122 -6.46 22.83 11.21
N VAL A 123 -6.99 22.45 12.38
CA VAL A 123 -7.22 21.02 12.71
C VAL A 123 -8.24 20.37 11.76
N VAL A 124 -9.27 21.09 11.32
CA VAL A 124 -10.26 20.52 10.39
C VAL A 124 -9.61 20.05 9.08
N PRO A 125 -8.84 20.86 8.35
CA PRO A 125 -8.09 20.38 7.18
C PRO A 125 -7.09 19.26 7.48
N GLN A 126 -6.47 19.26 8.67
CA GLN A 126 -5.55 18.21 9.07
C GLN A 126 -6.25 16.87 9.31
N ALA A 127 -7.44 16.90 9.95
CA ALA A 127 -8.12 15.71 10.45
C ALA A 127 -9.23 15.18 9.51
N MET A 128 -9.68 15.93 8.51
CA MET A 128 -10.73 15.50 7.61
C MET A 128 -10.32 14.25 6.81
N SER A 129 -11.27 13.36 6.49
CA SER A 129 -11.00 12.12 5.77
C SER A 129 -10.38 12.31 4.38
N SER A 130 -10.60 13.48 3.77
CA SER A 130 -10.00 13.88 2.47
C SER A 130 -8.67 14.63 2.61
N THR A 131 -8.07 14.68 3.81
CA THR A 131 -6.85 15.46 4.07
C THR A 131 -5.72 15.14 3.10
N VAL A 132 -5.58 13.87 2.70
CA VAL A 132 -4.51 13.41 1.81
C VAL A 132 -4.63 14.05 0.43
N SER A 133 -5.74 13.82 -0.28
CA SER A 133 -5.93 14.38 -1.64
C SER A 133 -6.01 15.90 -1.64
N ALA A 134 -6.61 16.50 -0.60
CA ALA A 134 -6.71 17.95 -0.48
C ALA A 134 -5.33 18.63 -0.34
N ASN A 135 -4.44 18.07 0.50
CA ASN A 135 -3.08 18.58 0.64
C ASN A 135 -2.25 18.38 -0.64
N LEU A 136 -2.41 17.25 -1.33
CA LEU A 136 -1.76 17.02 -2.63
C LEU A 136 -2.24 18.02 -3.68
N ALA A 137 -3.56 18.23 -3.79
CA ALA A 137 -4.12 19.18 -4.73
C ALA A 137 -3.61 20.60 -4.47
N GLN A 138 -3.55 21.02 -3.21
CA GLN A 138 -3.04 22.34 -2.84
C GLN A 138 -1.53 22.47 -3.08
N LEU A 139 -0.75 21.44 -2.75
CA LEU A 139 0.71 21.44 -2.87
C LEU A 139 1.17 21.55 -4.33
N PHE A 140 0.53 20.75 -5.20
CA PHE A 140 0.90 20.64 -6.61
C PHE A 140 0.04 21.50 -7.56
N GLY A 141 -1.01 22.15 -7.05
CA GLY A 141 -1.93 22.95 -7.87
C GLY A 141 -2.79 22.10 -8.79
N ILE A 142 -3.16 20.87 -8.40
CA ILE A 142 -3.90 19.92 -9.24
C ILE A 142 -5.27 20.49 -9.61
N GLY A 143 -5.55 20.56 -10.91
CA GLY A 143 -6.76 21.17 -11.45
C GLY A 143 -7.89 20.21 -11.83
N GLY A 144 -7.61 18.90 -11.89
CA GLY A 144 -8.58 17.87 -12.24
C GLY A 144 -9.31 17.26 -11.05
N ILE A 145 -9.76 16.02 -11.18
CA ILE A 145 -10.43 15.30 -10.08
C ILE A 145 -9.53 15.17 -8.87
N SER A 146 -10.08 15.35 -7.66
CA SER A 146 -9.32 15.14 -6.42
C SER A 146 -10.24 14.61 -5.32
N TYR A 147 -9.94 13.41 -4.81
CA TYR A 147 -10.65 12.82 -3.67
C TYR A 147 -9.82 11.73 -2.99
N SER A 148 -10.17 11.41 -1.73
CA SER A 148 -9.53 10.35 -0.95
C SER A 148 -10.53 9.21 -0.72
N PRO A 149 -10.36 8.05 -1.39
CA PRO A 149 -11.12 6.86 -1.02
C PRO A 149 -10.65 6.32 0.32
N SER A 150 -11.54 5.61 1.02
CA SER A 150 -11.20 4.82 2.21
C SER A 150 -11.93 3.48 2.15
N SER A 151 -11.17 2.40 2.20
CA SER A 151 -11.65 1.02 2.17
C SER A 151 -10.70 0.07 2.92
N ALA A 152 -10.26 0.52 4.10
CA ALA A 152 -9.31 -0.21 4.93
C ALA A 152 -8.05 -0.61 4.13
N CYS A 153 -7.68 -1.92 4.16
CA CYS A 153 -6.45 -2.41 3.55
C CYS A 153 -6.45 -2.41 2.01
N THR A 154 -7.60 -2.20 1.37
CA THR A 154 -7.72 -2.11 -0.10
C THR A 154 -7.68 -0.68 -0.62
N THR A 155 -7.60 0.32 0.25
CA THR A 155 -7.73 1.75 -0.08
C THR A 155 -6.87 2.16 -1.28
N SER A 156 -5.57 1.93 -1.22
CA SER A 156 -4.67 2.36 -2.29
C SER A 156 -4.74 1.50 -3.55
N ALA A 157 -5.07 0.22 -3.43
CA ALA A 157 -5.31 -0.63 -4.60
C ALA A 157 -6.55 -0.15 -5.38
N LEU A 158 -7.65 0.18 -4.68
CA LEU A 158 -8.83 0.76 -5.29
C LEU A 158 -8.56 2.15 -5.87
N ALA A 159 -7.75 2.98 -5.19
CA ALA A 159 -7.34 4.28 -5.70
C ALA A 159 -6.62 4.17 -7.05
N ILE A 160 -5.68 3.22 -7.18
CA ILE A 160 -4.95 2.94 -8.43
C ILE A 160 -5.91 2.44 -9.52
N GLY A 161 -6.79 1.49 -9.19
CA GLY A 161 -7.77 0.95 -10.14
C GLY A 161 -8.75 2.00 -10.64
N GLN A 162 -9.26 2.85 -9.75
CA GLN A 162 -10.14 3.97 -10.10
C GLN A 162 -9.42 5.01 -10.97
N ALA A 163 -8.18 5.33 -10.66
CA ALA A 163 -7.36 6.23 -11.47
C ALA A 163 -7.17 5.70 -12.90
N ALA A 164 -6.88 4.39 -13.04
CA ALA A 164 -6.80 3.75 -14.36
C ALA A 164 -8.14 3.83 -15.11
N HIS A 165 -9.28 3.73 -14.41
CA HIS A 165 -10.60 3.89 -15.01
C HIS A 165 -10.84 5.31 -15.52
N TRP A 166 -10.50 6.36 -14.73
CA TRP A 166 -10.62 7.76 -15.15
C TRP A 166 -9.79 8.08 -16.40
N ILE A 167 -8.60 7.47 -16.52
CA ILE A 167 -7.73 7.62 -17.68
C ILE A 167 -8.32 6.87 -18.89
N ARG A 168 -8.73 5.60 -18.72
CA ARG A 168 -9.34 4.80 -19.82
C ARG A 168 -10.62 5.41 -20.37
N SER A 169 -11.43 6.04 -19.52
CA SER A 169 -12.65 6.75 -19.93
C SER A 169 -12.39 8.11 -20.59
N GLY A 170 -11.11 8.51 -20.70
CA GLY A 170 -10.73 9.79 -21.30
C GLY A 170 -11.06 11.01 -20.44
N GLN A 171 -11.40 10.86 -19.16
CA GLN A 171 -11.72 11.99 -18.29
C GLN A 171 -10.49 12.66 -17.70
N GLN A 172 -9.40 11.90 -17.51
CA GLN A 172 -8.10 12.42 -17.09
C GLN A 172 -7.01 11.90 -18.02
N ASP A 173 -5.92 12.64 -18.17
CA ASP A 173 -4.72 12.18 -18.86
C ASP A 173 -3.68 11.66 -17.88
N ILE A 174 -3.61 12.27 -16.68
CA ILE A 174 -2.68 11.88 -15.60
C ILE A 174 -3.45 11.85 -14.28
N VAL A 175 -3.16 10.85 -13.45
CA VAL A 175 -3.68 10.78 -12.08
C VAL A 175 -2.57 10.33 -11.13
N LEU A 176 -2.32 11.11 -10.08
CA LEU A 176 -1.55 10.67 -8.93
C LEU A 176 -2.43 9.75 -8.11
N ALA A 177 -2.07 8.47 -7.99
CA ALA A 177 -2.90 7.45 -7.36
C ALA A 177 -2.14 6.67 -6.29
N GLY A 178 -2.79 6.36 -5.17
CA GLY A 178 -2.14 5.61 -4.11
C GLY A 178 -2.79 5.77 -2.75
N GLY A 179 -1.97 5.70 -1.70
CA GLY A 179 -2.46 5.86 -0.33
C GLY A 179 -1.35 6.08 0.68
N ALA A 180 -1.78 6.49 1.87
CA ALA A 180 -0.92 6.74 3.01
C ALA A 180 -1.56 6.22 4.30
N GLU A 181 -0.71 5.90 5.27
CA GLU A 181 -1.14 5.54 6.62
C GLU A 181 -0.11 6.03 7.63
N GLU A 182 -0.57 6.74 8.65
CA GLU A 182 0.27 7.11 9.78
C GLU A 182 0.36 5.95 10.79
N LEU A 183 1.41 5.95 11.60
CA LEU A 183 1.49 5.10 12.79
C LEU A 183 1.14 5.94 14.01
N HIS A 184 0.01 5.63 14.63
CA HIS A 184 -0.45 6.33 15.83
C HIS A 184 -0.83 5.33 16.92
N ASP A 185 -0.55 5.67 18.17
CA ASP A 185 -0.78 4.79 19.32
C ASP A 185 -2.24 4.38 19.46
N ASN A 186 -3.18 5.29 19.22
CA ASN A 186 -4.62 4.98 19.26
C ASN A 186 -5.02 3.98 18.16
N TYR A 187 -4.35 4.01 17.00
CA TYR A 187 -4.62 3.04 15.95
C TYR A 187 -4.13 1.65 16.34
N ALA A 188 -2.92 1.58 16.91
CA ALA A 188 -2.39 0.34 17.48
C ALA A 188 -3.27 -0.20 18.60
N LEU A 189 -3.75 0.67 19.51
CA LEU A 189 -4.65 0.32 20.59
C LEU A 189 -5.93 -0.36 20.10
N LEU A 190 -6.55 0.17 19.03
CA LEU A 190 -7.79 -0.40 18.48
C LEU A 190 -7.57 -1.82 17.95
N PHE A 191 -6.49 -2.06 17.23
CA PHE A 191 -6.16 -3.38 16.70
C PHE A 191 -5.65 -4.35 17.79
N ASP A 192 -4.92 -3.84 18.78
CA ASP A 192 -4.46 -4.65 19.93
C ASP A 192 -5.64 -5.12 20.78
N ALA A 193 -6.61 -4.24 21.05
CA ALA A 193 -7.85 -4.57 21.75
C ALA A 193 -8.70 -5.61 21.00
N MET A 194 -8.64 -5.61 19.66
CA MET A 194 -9.27 -6.62 18.81
C MET A 194 -8.52 -7.97 18.82
N GLY A 195 -7.26 -8.00 19.27
CA GLY A 195 -6.39 -9.17 19.19
C GLY A 195 -5.91 -9.47 17.77
N ALA A 196 -5.84 -8.46 16.91
CA ALA A 196 -5.46 -8.61 15.50
C ALA A 196 -3.96 -8.44 15.24
N LEU A 197 -3.23 -7.82 16.19
CA LEU A 197 -1.79 -7.60 16.09
C LEU A 197 -0.97 -8.77 16.61
N SER A 198 0.19 -8.98 16.00
CA SER A 198 1.19 -9.94 16.47
C SER A 198 1.72 -9.54 17.85
N ARG A 199 1.87 -10.53 18.73
CA ARG A 199 2.45 -10.40 20.08
C ARG A 199 3.89 -10.91 20.14
N ALA A 200 4.57 -10.96 19.00
CA ALA A 200 5.96 -11.38 18.91
C ALA A 200 6.87 -10.47 19.75
N SER A 201 7.99 -11.01 20.22
CA SER A 201 8.94 -10.32 21.07
C SER A 201 9.55 -9.09 20.40
N ALA A 202 9.62 -7.99 21.15
CA ALA A 202 10.35 -6.78 20.77
C ALA A 202 11.87 -6.99 20.63
N ASP A 203 12.42 -8.06 21.19
CA ASP A 203 13.85 -8.40 21.08
C ASP A 203 14.22 -8.91 19.68
N THR A 204 13.23 -9.47 18.97
CA THR A 204 13.41 -10.00 17.61
C THR A 204 12.35 -9.44 16.64
N PRO A 205 12.27 -8.12 16.47
CA PRO A 205 11.17 -7.47 15.73
C PRO A 205 11.05 -7.95 14.29
N HIS A 206 12.19 -8.27 13.65
CA HIS A 206 12.24 -8.78 12.29
C HIS A 206 11.54 -10.14 12.09
N LEU A 207 11.25 -10.88 13.15
CA LEU A 207 10.53 -12.16 13.12
C LEU A 207 9.02 -12.02 13.40
N ALA A 208 8.53 -10.84 13.72
CA ALA A 208 7.14 -10.63 14.16
C ALA A 208 6.11 -10.90 13.07
N SER A 209 6.38 -10.49 11.83
CA SER A 209 5.50 -10.78 10.69
C SER A 209 5.98 -12.04 9.97
N ARG A 210 5.09 -13.06 9.90
CA ARG A 210 5.41 -14.39 9.35
C ARG A 210 4.26 -14.98 8.53
N PRO A 211 3.92 -14.34 7.38
CA PRO A 211 2.83 -14.84 6.55
C PRO A 211 3.02 -16.32 6.18
N TYR A 212 1.92 -17.09 6.23
CA TYR A 212 1.88 -18.53 5.92
C TYR A 212 2.66 -19.45 6.86
N ASP A 213 3.24 -18.96 7.95
CA ASP A 213 3.77 -19.80 9.02
C ASP A 213 2.64 -20.25 9.95
N THR A 214 2.69 -21.50 10.44
CA THR A 214 1.65 -22.04 11.35
C THR A 214 1.60 -21.33 12.70
N ALA A 215 2.70 -20.69 13.12
CA ALA A 215 2.80 -19.92 14.36
C ALA A 215 2.51 -18.43 14.19
N ARG A 216 1.94 -17.99 13.04
CA ARG A 216 1.47 -16.62 12.86
C ARG A 216 0.33 -16.29 13.82
N ASP A 217 0.37 -15.14 14.44
CA ASP A 217 -0.55 -14.76 15.51
C ASP A 217 -1.27 -13.41 15.29
N GLY A 218 -1.00 -12.75 14.17
CA GLY A 218 -1.55 -11.44 13.82
C GLY A 218 -0.62 -10.67 12.90
N PHE A 219 -1.08 -9.53 12.40
CA PHE A 219 -0.26 -8.66 11.56
C PHE A 219 0.59 -7.70 12.40
N VAL A 220 1.63 -7.14 11.81
CA VAL A 220 2.42 -6.06 12.38
C VAL A 220 1.98 -4.75 11.73
N LEU A 221 1.50 -3.79 12.53
CA LEU A 221 1.07 -2.49 12.03
C LEU A 221 2.27 -1.72 11.46
N ALA A 222 2.06 -0.98 10.38
CA ALA A 222 3.09 -0.14 9.78
C ALA A 222 2.53 1.19 9.32
N SER A 223 3.42 2.15 9.07
CA SER A 223 3.14 3.43 8.42
C SER A 223 3.81 3.53 7.07
N GLY A 224 3.40 4.52 6.29
CA GLY A 224 4.03 4.89 5.04
C GLY A 224 3.08 5.49 4.03
N ALA A 225 3.60 5.72 2.83
CA ALA A 225 2.83 6.19 1.70
C ALA A 225 3.44 5.68 0.39
N GLY A 226 2.58 5.35 -0.56
CA GLY A 226 2.94 5.03 -1.93
C GLY A 226 2.09 5.83 -2.90
N VAL A 227 2.73 6.46 -3.88
CA VAL A 227 2.04 7.20 -4.94
C VAL A 227 2.63 6.80 -6.29
N LEU A 228 1.75 6.42 -7.20
CA LEU A 228 2.06 6.17 -8.61
C LEU A 228 1.53 7.33 -9.45
N VAL A 229 2.27 7.72 -10.47
CA VAL A 229 1.77 8.54 -11.56
C VAL A 229 1.24 7.58 -12.61
N LEU A 230 -0.07 7.54 -12.76
CA LEU A 230 -0.74 6.87 -13.87
C LEU A 230 -0.95 7.88 -14.99
N GLU A 231 -0.73 7.45 -16.22
CA GLU A 231 -0.79 8.33 -17.39
C GLU A 231 -1.35 7.55 -18.59
N SER A 232 -2.11 8.22 -19.46
CA SER A 232 -2.52 7.58 -20.70
C SER A 232 -1.29 7.28 -21.57
N LEU A 233 -1.26 6.10 -22.19
CA LEU A 233 -0.11 5.66 -22.98
C LEU A 233 0.24 6.66 -24.10
N THR A 234 -0.76 7.23 -24.74
CA THR A 234 -0.58 8.25 -25.78
C THR A 234 0.12 9.49 -25.24
N HIS A 235 -0.30 9.98 -24.06
CA HIS A 235 0.29 11.15 -23.42
C HIS A 235 1.73 10.85 -22.95
N ALA A 236 1.96 9.69 -22.32
CA ALA A 236 3.26 9.26 -21.83
C ALA A 236 4.29 9.17 -22.96
N ARG A 237 3.91 8.52 -24.08
CA ARG A 237 4.77 8.41 -25.26
C ARG A 237 5.05 9.75 -25.92
N ALA A 238 4.06 10.63 -26.02
CA ALA A 238 4.20 11.95 -26.64
C ALA A 238 5.23 12.84 -25.91
N ARG A 239 5.39 12.68 -24.57
CA ARG A 239 6.39 13.43 -23.80
C ARG A 239 7.68 12.63 -23.52
N GLY A 240 7.83 11.41 -24.06
CA GLY A 240 9.01 10.56 -23.84
C GLY A 240 9.13 10.08 -22.39
N ALA A 241 8.02 9.81 -21.70
CA ALA A 241 8.03 9.33 -20.33
C ALA A 241 8.68 7.96 -20.21
N ARG A 242 9.39 7.72 -19.09
CA ARG A 242 9.77 6.37 -18.71
C ARG A 242 8.52 5.62 -18.22
N ILE A 243 8.19 4.51 -18.87
CA ILE A 243 7.08 3.65 -18.51
C ILE A 243 7.62 2.45 -17.73
N TYR A 244 7.12 2.21 -16.53
CA TYR A 244 7.47 1.04 -15.72
C TYR A 244 6.69 -0.19 -16.14
N ALA A 245 5.39 -0.02 -16.36
CA ALA A 245 4.46 -1.07 -16.78
C ALA A 245 3.12 -0.44 -17.18
N GLU A 246 2.26 -1.22 -17.80
CA GLU A 246 0.85 -0.91 -18.05
C GLU A 246 -0.04 -1.53 -16.97
N VAL A 247 -1.07 -0.83 -16.51
CA VAL A 247 -2.13 -1.42 -15.70
C VAL A 247 -3.09 -2.16 -16.64
N ILE A 248 -2.89 -3.46 -16.81
CA ILE A 248 -3.63 -4.30 -17.76
C ILE A 248 -4.89 -4.93 -17.16
N GLY A 249 -5.01 -4.97 -15.81
CA GLY A 249 -6.17 -5.51 -15.12
C GLY A 249 -6.45 -4.81 -13.80
N PHE A 250 -7.74 -4.66 -13.51
CA PHE A 250 -8.24 -4.23 -12.22
C PHE A 250 -9.55 -4.95 -11.94
N GLY A 251 -9.65 -5.57 -10.77
CA GLY A 251 -10.83 -6.26 -10.31
C GLY A 251 -11.15 -5.93 -8.86
N GLN A 252 -12.42 -5.98 -8.52
CA GLN A 252 -12.88 -5.73 -7.17
C GLN A 252 -14.09 -6.62 -6.82
N SER A 253 -14.23 -6.92 -5.54
CA SER A 253 -15.41 -7.61 -5.02
C SER A 253 -15.65 -7.22 -3.57
N THR A 254 -16.85 -7.51 -3.07
CA THR A 254 -17.21 -7.30 -1.67
C THR A 254 -17.62 -8.63 -1.03
N ASP A 255 -17.12 -8.88 0.16
CA ASP A 255 -17.58 -9.93 1.06
C ASP A 255 -18.57 -9.33 2.04
N SER A 256 -19.82 -9.77 1.98
CA SER A 256 -20.86 -9.30 2.88
C SER A 256 -21.10 -10.24 4.07
N SER A 257 -20.32 -11.30 4.20
CA SER A 257 -20.52 -12.33 5.21
C SER A 257 -19.92 -11.96 6.57
N SER A 258 -18.85 -11.17 6.59
CA SER A 258 -18.15 -10.77 7.80
C SER A 258 -17.48 -9.41 7.66
N MET A 259 -17.47 -8.63 8.73
CA MET A 259 -16.74 -7.35 8.79
C MET A 259 -15.23 -7.54 8.92
N VAL A 260 -14.77 -8.67 9.44
CA VAL A 260 -13.37 -8.85 9.86
C VAL A 260 -12.70 -10.12 9.32
N SER A 261 -13.47 -11.12 8.90
CA SER A 261 -12.95 -12.40 8.40
C SER A 261 -13.21 -12.51 6.91
N PRO A 262 -12.19 -12.46 6.07
CA PRO A 262 -12.34 -12.61 4.61
C PRO A 262 -12.75 -14.04 4.26
N GLN A 263 -13.43 -14.20 3.13
CA GLN A 263 -13.80 -15.50 2.57
C GLN A 263 -13.08 -15.72 1.24
N ALA A 264 -12.55 -16.92 1.04
CA ALA A 264 -11.84 -17.31 -0.19
C ALA A 264 -12.66 -17.04 -1.45
N ALA A 265 -13.98 -17.22 -1.39
CA ALA A 265 -14.87 -17.01 -2.54
C ALA A 265 -14.86 -15.55 -3.00
N SER A 266 -14.81 -14.59 -2.07
CA SER A 266 -14.79 -13.16 -2.38
C SER A 266 -13.44 -12.73 -2.93
N ILE A 267 -12.34 -13.19 -2.34
CA ILE A 267 -10.99 -12.98 -2.85
C ILE A 267 -10.87 -13.56 -4.27
N ALA A 268 -11.35 -14.79 -4.49
CA ALA A 268 -11.33 -15.42 -5.81
C ALA A 268 -12.15 -14.66 -6.87
N ARG A 269 -13.26 -14.02 -6.48
CA ARG A 269 -14.02 -13.17 -7.41
C ARG A 269 -13.20 -11.94 -7.83
N ALA A 270 -12.54 -11.26 -6.90
CA ALA A 270 -11.67 -10.13 -7.22
C ALA A 270 -10.53 -10.53 -8.16
N ILE A 271 -9.89 -11.69 -7.90
CA ILE A 271 -8.83 -12.23 -8.77
C ILE A 271 -9.37 -12.50 -10.18
N ARG A 272 -10.51 -13.20 -10.32
CA ARG A 272 -11.12 -13.48 -11.63
C ARG A 272 -11.53 -12.20 -12.36
N ASP A 273 -12.04 -11.21 -11.64
CA ASP A 273 -12.39 -9.91 -12.22
C ASP A 273 -11.15 -9.17 -12.73
N THR A 274 -10.02 -9.24 -11.99
CA THR A 274 -8.73 -8.71 -12.42
C THR A 274 -8.23 -9.36 -13.70
N LEU A 275 -8.45 -10.67 -13.86
CA LEU A 275 -8.03 -11.45 -15.02
C LEU A 275 -8.96 -11.34 -16.22
N ARG A 276 -10.12 -10.70 -16.10
CA ARG A 276 -11.20 -10.73 -17.12
C ARG A 276 -10.75 -10.39 -18.54
N HIS A 277 -9.75 -9.53 -18.67
CA HIS A 277 -9.28 -9.03 -19.97
C HIS A 277 -7.82 -9.42 -20.25
N THR A 278 -7.30 -10.44 -19.52
CA THR A 278 -5.95 -10.93 -19.70
C THR A 278 -5.98 -12.32 -20.33
N GLU A 279 -5.01 -12.60 -21.20
CA GLU A 279 -4.94 -13.88 -21.95
C GLU A 279 -4.31 -15.00 -21.13
N ALA A 280 -3.49 -14.66 -20.14
CA ALA A 280 -2.73 -15.63 -19.34
C ALA A 280 -2.67 -15.23 -17.86
N PRO A 281 -2.42 -16.21 -16.97
CA PRO A 281 -2.11 -15.91 -15.57
C PRO A 281 -0.83 -15.07 -15.46
N PRO A 282 -0.67 -14.30 -14.36
CA PRO A 282 0.57 -13.54 -14.13
C PRO A 282 1.76 -14.48 -13.85
N ASP A 283 2.97 -13.99 -14.11
CA ASP A 283 4.21 -14.71 -13.75
C ASP A 283 4.42 -14.75 -12.23
N TYR A 284 3.90 -13.72 -11.53
CA TYR A 284 4.05 -13.56 -10.09
C TYR A 284 2.84 -12.86 -9.47
N ILE A 285 2.50 -13.25 -8.24
CA ILE A 285 1.47 -12.62 -7.42
C ILE A 285 2.09 -12.10 -6.12
N ASN A 286 2.04 -10.79 -5.89
CA ASN A 286 2.22 -10.22 -4.56
C ASN A 286 0.90 -10.36 -3.81
N THR A 287 0.90 -11.25 -2.83
CA THR A 287 -0.30 -11.59 -2.06
C THR A 287 -0.52 -10.61 -0.92
N HIS A 288 -1.75 -10.51 -0.45
CA HIS A 288 -2.05 -9.72 0.75
C HIS A 288 -1.34 -10.27 1.98
N GLY A 289 -1.45 -11.57 2.26
CA GLY A 289 -0.74 -12.31 3.30
C GLY A 289 -0.33 -11.48 4.51
N PRO A 290 -1.27 -11.01 5.38
CA PRO A 290 -0.94 -10.08 6.46
C PRO A 290 -0.32 -10.76 7.69
N SER A 291 -0.10 -12.07 7.69
CA SER A 291 0.32 -12.86 8.85
C SER A 291 -0.81 -13.10 9.88
N THR A 292 -2.05 -13.12 9.42
CA THR A 292 -3.19 -13.47 10.27
C THR A 292 -3.61 -14.93 10.10
N PRO A 293 -4.03 -15.64 11.17
CA PRO A 293 -4.39 -17.05 11.07
C PRO A 293 -5.44 -17.36 9.99
N SER A 294 -6.53 -16.60 9.93
CA SER A 294 -7.61 -16.84 8.96
C SER A 294 -7.36 -16.19 7.60
N GLY A 295 -6.83 -14.97 7.57
CA GLY A 295 -6.65 -14.21 6.33
C GLY A 295 -5.73 -14.89 5.35
N ASP A 296 -4.56 -15.34 5.81
CA ASP A 296 -3.57 -16.03 4.99
C ASP A 296 -4.13 -17.35 4.45
N LEU A 297 -4.91 -18.09 5.28
CA LEU A 297 -5.51 -19.37 4.88
C LEU A 297 -6.57 -19.20 3.79
N GLU A 298 -7.46 -18.20 3.95
CA GLU A 298 -8.50 -17.93 2.96
C GLU A 298 -7.91 -17.45 1.63
N GLU A 299 -6.80 -16.71 1.66
CA GLU A 299 -6.08 -16.33 0.46
C GLU A 299 -5.48 -17.53 -0.28
N LEU A 300 -4.82 -18.46 0.42
CA LEU A 300 -4.32 -19.69 -0.18
C LEU A 300 -5.45 -20.50 -0.85
N ARG A 301 -6.59 -20.61 -0.19
CA ARG A 301 -7.78 -21.26 -0.74
C ARG A 301 -8.31 -20.55 -1.99
N ALA A 302 -8.30 -19.22 -1.99
CA ALA A 302 -8.70 -18.42 -3.14
C ALA A 302 -7.77 -18.63 -4.34
N LEU A 303 -6.45 -18.59 -4.12
CA LEU A 303 -5.45 -18.86 -5.16
C LEU A 303 -5.64 -20.25 -5.76
N LYS A 304 -5.83 -21.27 -4.90
CA LYS A 304 -6.10 -22.64 -5.33
C LYS A 304 -7.40 -22.75 -6.12
N ALA A 305 -8.44 -22.03 -5.71
CA ALA A 305 -9.75 -22.05 -6.39
C ALA A 305 -9.74 -21.36 -7.76
N VAL A 306 -8.81 -20.41 -7.98
CA VAL A 306 -8.68 -19.71 -9.27
C VAL A 306 -7.71 -20.44 -10.21
N PHE A 307 -6.53 -20.81 -9.73
CA PHE A 307 -5.43 -21.26 -10.57
C PHE A 307 -5.19 -22.78 -10.49
N GLY A 308 -5.68 -23.46 -9.45
CA GLY A 308 -5.49 -24.91 -9.25
C GLY A 308 -4.02 -25.28 -9.22
N PRO A 309 -3.62 -26.32 -9.99
CA PRO A 309 -2.23 -26.76 -10.07
C PRO A 309 -1.29 -25.77 -10.78
N ASN A 310 -1.84 -24.80 -11.53
CA ASN A 310 -1.11 -23.80 -12.28
C ASN A 310 -1.02 -22.46 -11.51
N THR A 311 -1.07 -22.50 -10.17
CA THR A 311 -0.90 -21.31 -9.34
C THR A 311 0.44 -20.65 -9.67
N PRO A 312 0.48 -19.34 -10.02
CA PRO A 312 1.71 -18.61 -10.26
C PRO A 312 2.61 -18.57 -9.02
N ALA A 313 3.90 -18.28 -9.20
CA ALA A 313 4.78 -17.98 -8.08
C ALA A 313 4.22 -16.82 -7.26
N PHE A 314 4.23 -16.91 -5.93
CA PHE A 314 3.70 -15.86 -5.08
C PHE A 314 4.51 -15.67 -3.79
N SER A 315 4.41 -14.50 -3.20
CA SER A 315 4.92 -14.21 -1.85
C SER A 315 4.19 -13.01 -1.24
N SER A 316 4.23 -12.90 0.08
CA SER A 316 3.84 -11.68 0.79
C SER A 316 5.07 -10.91 1.22
N THR A 317 5.16 -9.65 0.82
CA THR A 317 6.21 -8.74 1.25
C THR A 317 5.99 -8.22 2.68
N LYS A 318 4.81 -8.43 3.26
CA LYS A 318 4.49 -8.01 4.64
C LYS A 318 5.32 -8.73 5.71
N GLY A 319 5.97 -9.84 5.39
CA GLY A 319 7.00 -10.43 6.24
C GLY A 319 8.18 -9.52 6.50
N LEU A 320 8.45 -8.55 5.62
CA LEU A 320 9.54 -7.57 5.72
C LEU A 320 9.05 -6.19 6.18
N THR A 321 7.84 -5.82 5.80
CA THR A 321 7.34 -4.44 5.90
C THR A 321 6.30 -4.23 6.99
N GLY A 322 5.68 -5.29 7.49
CA GLY A 322 4.42 -5.16 8.20
C GLY A 322 3.31 -4.70 7.25
N HIS A 323 2.22 -4.21 7.82
CA HIS A 323 1.00 -3.84 7.11
C HIS A 323 0.62 -2.38 7.37
N PRO A 324 0.87 -1.44 6.45
CA PRO A 324 0.35 -0.07 6.49
C PRO A 324 -1.02 -0.03 5.80
N PRO A 325 -2.17 -0.16 6.49
CA PRO A 325 -3.45 -0.52 5.88
C PRO A 325 -3.82 0.30 4.63
N GLY A 326 -3.94 1.63 4.75
CA GLY A 326 -4.32 2.48 3.63
C GLY A 326 -3.26 2.61 2.52
N ALA A 327 -1.99 2.38 2.85
CA ALA A 327 -0.86 2.46 1.91
C ALA A 327 -0.49 1.11 1.29
N ALA A 328 -0.96 -0.02 1.84
CA ALA A 328 -0.46 -1.35 1.51
C ALA A 328 -0.53 -1.68 0.02
N GLY A 329 -1.68 -1.47 -0.63
CA GLY A 329 -1.84 -1.77 -2.05
C GLY A 329 -0.91 -0.94 -2.96
N ALA A 330 -0.62 0.32 -2.60
CA ALA A 330 0.32 1.15 -3.35
C ALA A 330 1.77 0.73 -3.11
N HIS A 331 2.13 0.39 -1.87
CA HIS A 331 3.45 -0.17 -1.56
C HIS A 331 3.68 -1.46 -2.36
N GLU A 332 2.73 -2.38 -2.33
CA GLU A 332 2.81 -3.67 -3.00
C GLU A 332 2.82 -3.54 -4.53
N ALA A 333 2.05 -2.59 -5.08
CA ALA A 333 2.15 -2.23 -6.50
C ALA A 333 3.57 -1.74 -6.85
N ILE A 334 4.14 -0.82 -6.06
CA ILE A 334 5.50 -0.32 -6.26
C ILE A 334 6.53 -1.46 -6.11
N TYR A 335 6.42 -2.31 -5.08
CA TYR A 335 7.32 -3.45 -4.89
C TYR A 335 7.28 -4.41 -6.08
N THR A 336 6.09 -4.70 -6.58
CA THR A 336 5.87 -5.56 -7.73
C THR A 336 6.50 -4.97 -9.00
N LEU A 337 6.34 -3.67 -9.24
CA LEU A 337 6.96 -2.95 -10.35
C LEU A 337 8.49 -2.87 -10.23
N LEU A 338 9.03 -2.76 -9.01
CA LEU A 338 10.47 -2.85 -8.77
C LEU A 338 11.02 -4.26 -9.03
N MET A 339 10.25 -5.30 -8.68
CA MET A 339 10.61 -6.69 -9.00
C MET A 339 10.64 -6.93 -10.52
N MET A 340 9.67 -6.37 -11.27
CA MET A 340 9.68 -6.40 -12.74
C MET A 340 10.89 -5.66 -13.30
N ARG A 341 11.13 -4.42 -12.87
CA ARG A 341 12.25 -3.58 -13.33
C ARG A 341 13.60 -4.26 -13.13
N ASP A 342 13.79 -4.90 -11.98
CA ASP A 342 15.10 -5.37 -11.52
C ASP A 342 15.28 -6.89 -11.65
N GLY A 343 14.32 -7.61 -12.20
CA GLY A 343 14.42 -9.03 -12.53
C GLY A 343 14.53 -9.94 -11.31
N PHE A 344 13.68 -9.81 -10.31
CA PHE A 344 13.66 -10.69 -9.14
C PHE A 344 12.26 -10.86 -8.53
N ILE A 345 12.10 -11.87 -7.69
CA ILE A 345 10.95 -12.02 -6.78
C ILE A 345 11.47 -11.90 -5.35
N ALA A 346 10.87 -11.02 -4.55
CA ALA A 346 11.12 -10.93 -3.12
C ALA A 346 10.52 -12.14 -2.39
N GLY A 347 11.29 -12.71 -1.45
CA GLY A 347 10.84 -13.85 -0.65
C GLY A 347 9.88 -13.44 0.47
N CYS A 348 9.08 -14.40 0.93
CA CYS A 348 8.29 -14.33 2.16
C CYS A 348 9.11 -14.96 3.29
N PRO A 349 9.76 -14.16 4.17
CA PRO A 349 10.64 -14.69 5.22
C PRO A 349 9.86 -15.23 6.42
N ASN A 350 10.61 -15.72 7.43
CA ASN A 350 10.12 -16.08 8.77
C ASN A 350 9.21 -17.32 8.81
N ILE A 351 9.19 -18.14 7.76
CA ILE A 351 8.43 -19.39 7.73
C ILE A 351 9.31 -20.50 8.27
N VAL A 352 9.02 -20.95 9.50
CA VAL A 352 9.64 -22.11 10.14
C VAL A 352 8.84 -23.35 9.80
N THR A 353 7.54 -23.34 10.08
CA THR A 353 6.61 -24.42 9.74
C THR A 353 5.54 -23.89 8.80
N LEU A 354 5.61 -24.34 7.55
CA LEU A 354 4.70 -23.88 6.51
C LEU A 354 3.27 -24.36 6.75
N GLU A 355 2.30 -23.49 6.52
CA GLU A 355 0.87 -23.84 6.49
C GLU A 355 0.61 -24.97 5.52
N SER A 356 -0.19 -25.95 5.95
CA SER A 356 -0.42 -27.19 5.19
C SER A 356 -0.99 -26.96 3.79
N GLU A 357 -1.91 -25.99 3.66
CA GLU A 357 -2.49 -25.60 2.37
C GLU A 357 -1.47 -25.03 1.38
N ALA A 358 -0.37 -24.50 1.85
CA ALA A 358 0.69 -23.94 0.99
C ALA A 358 1.76 -24.98 0.59
N THR A 359 1.76 -26.18 1.15
CA THR A 359 2.87 -27.15 0.99
C THR A 359 3.15 -27.51 -0.48
N ALA A 360 2.12 -27.61 -1.31
CA ALA A 360 2.24 -27.95 -2.73
C ALA A 360 2.15 -26.71 -3.65
N MET A 361 2.15 -25.49 -3.08
CA MET A 361 2.02 -24.27 -3.83
C MET A 361 3.38 -23.59 -4.06
N PRO A 362 3.56 -22.83 -5.15
CA PRO A 362 4.82 -22.20 -5.51
C PRO A 362 5.11 -20.91 -4.70
N LEU A 363 5.03 -21.01 -3.38
CA LEU A 363 5.37 -19.94 -2.46
C LEU A 363 6.88 -19.67 -2.49
N VAL A 364 7.27 -18.44 -2.79
CA VAL A 364 8.66 -18.00 -2.81
C VAL A 364 9.07 -17.57 -1.40
N ARG A 365 9.87 -18.39 -0.72
CA ARG A 365 10.32 -18.13 0.67
C ARG A 365 11.60 -17.33 0.77
N ARG A 366 12.43 -17.33 -0.27
CA ARG A 366 13.68 -16.56 -0.38
C ARG A 366 13.71 -15.82 -1.69
N SER A 367 14.22 -14.61 -1.66
CA SER A 367 14.38 -13.80 -2.88
C SER A 367 15.23 -14.55 -3.91
N ARG A 368 14.81 -14.46 -5.17
CA ARG A 368 15.47 -15.15 -6.29
C ARG A 368 15.33 -14.33 -7.59
N PRO A 369 16.26 -14.49 -8.52
CA PRO A 369 16.12 -13.94 -9.88
C PRO A 369 14.85 -14.48 -10.56
N ALA A 370 14.21 -13.63 -11.37
CA ALA A 370 13.04 -13.98 -12.17
C ALA A 370 12.88 -12.98 -13.32
N ASP A 371 12.47 -13.44 -14.49
CA ASP A 371 11.99 -12.59 -15.58
C ASP A 371 10.48 -12.46 -15.41
N LEU A 372 10.00 -11.25 -15.16
CA LEU A 372 8.60 -10.95 -14.86
C LEU A 372 8.03 -10.02 -15.92
N ARG A 373 7.15 -10.53 -16.75
CA ARG A 373 6.45 -9.77 -17.78
C ARG A 373 5.06 -9.34 -17.36
N THR A 374 4.41 -10.15 -16.57
CA THR A 374 3.09 -9.87 -16.01
C THR A 374 3.05 -10.19 -14.53
N THR A 375 2.51 -9.29 -13.74
CA THR A 375 2.45 -9.45 -12.28
C THR A 375 1.10 -8.99 -11.74
N MET A 376 0.70 -9.56 -10.61
CA MET A 376 -0.53 -9.19 -9.92
C MET A 376 -0.23 -8.80 -8.47
N SER A 377 -0.95 -7.83 -7.95
CA SER A 377 -1.02 -7.51 -6.52
C SER A 377 -2.45 -7.67 -6.02
N ILE A 378 -2.63 -8.35 -4.89
CA ILE A 378 -3.93 -8.63 -4.28
C ILE A 378 -4.01 -7.95 -2.93
N SER A 379 -5.13 -7.32 -2.65
CA SER A 379 -5.44 -6.71 -1.35
C SER A 379 -6.85 -7.11 -0.92
N PHE A 380 -7.03 -7.39 0.37
CA PHE A 380 -8.35 -7.50 0.98
C PHE A 380 -8.32 -6.90 2.39
N GLY A 381 -9.46 -6.48 2.89
CA GLY A 381 -9.51 -5.75 4.14
C GLY A 381 -10.84 -5.85 4.87
N PHE A 382 -10.85 -5.31 6.07
CA PHE A 382 -12.04 -5.18 6.89
C PHE A 382 -13.15 -4.46 6.12
N GLY A 383 -14.40 -4.81 6.41
CA GLY A 383 -15.55 -4.40 5.62
C GLY A 383 -15.77 -5.26 4.38
N GLY A 384 -14.95 -6.31 4.17
CA GLY A 384 -15.11 -7.29 3.10
C GLY A 384 -14.62 -6.81 1.73
N SER A 385 -13.92 -5.68 1.66
CA SER A 385 -13.37 -5.18 0.38
C SER A 385 -12.22 -6.06 -0.10
N CYS A 386 -12.25 -6.47 -1.38
CA CYS A 386 -11.19 -7.20 -2.07
C CYS A 386 -10.86 -6.49 -3.37
N ALA A 387 -9.56 -6.40 -3.71
CA ALA A 387 -9.08 -5.76 -4.93
C ALA A 387 -7.89 -6.51 -5.51
N GLY A 388 -7.77 -6.52 -6.83
CA GLY A 388 -6.60 -6.99 -7.56
C GLY A 388 -6.17 -5.99 -8.61
N LEU A 389 -4.87 -5.81 -8.74
CA LEU A 389 -4.23 -5.02 -9.78
C LEU A 389 -3.32 -5.93 -10.60
N MET A 390 -3.33 -5.81 -11.91
CA MET A 390 -2.44 -6.54 -12.79
C MET A 390 -1.64 -5.58 -13.65
N PHE A 391 -0.34 -5.83 -13.71
CA PHE A 391 0.63 -5.03 -14.46
C PHE A 391 1.27 -5.88 -15.55
N GLY A 392 1.48 -5.28 -16.72
CA GLY A 392 2.19 -5.88 -17.85
C GLY A 392 3.36 -5.00 -18.27
N ALA A 393 4.47 -5.63 -18.70
CA ALA A 393 5.60 -4.91 -19.29
C ALA A 393 5.14 -4.12 -20.52
N ASP A 394 5.77 -2.97 -20.80
CA ASP A 394 5.42 -2.18 -22.00
C ASP A 394 5.65 -3.03 -23.26
N PRO A 395 4.65 -3.15 -24.15
CA PRO A 395 4.83 -3.83 -25.43
C PRO A 395 5.97 -3.27 -26.29
N GLY A 396 6.41 -2.02 -26.04
CA GLY A 396 7.56 -1.42 -26.70
C GLY A 396 8.90 -2.09 -26.37
N ASP A 397 9.05 -2.74 -25.22
CA ASP A 397 10.26 -3.47 -24.82
C ASP A 397 10.45 -4.80 -25.57
N PHE A 398 9.42 -5.26 -26.32
CA PHE A 398 9.50 -6.47 -27.12
C PHE A 398 10.16 -6.30 -28.49
N TYR A 399 10.48 -5.06 -28.89
CA TYR A 399 11.00 -4.71 -30.22
C TYR A 399 12.31 -3.92 -30.18
N SER A 400 12.96 -3.80 -29.01
CA SER A 400 14.25 -3.12 -28.85
C SER A 400 15.44 -4.09 -28.80
#